data_d2cc570c0d6aa14047aeac03623d9d94
#
_entry.id   d2cc570c0d6aa14047aeac03623d9d94
#
_cell.length_a   1.000
_cell.length_b   1.000
_cell.length_c   1.000
_cell.angle_alpha   90.00
_cell.angle_beta   90.00
_cell.angle_gamma   90.00
#
_symmetry.space_group_name_H-M   'P 1'
#
loop_
_entity.id
_entity.type
_entity.pdbx_description
1 polymer ?
#
loop_
_entity_poly.entity_id
_entity_poly.type
_entity_poly.pdbx_seq_one_letter_code
_entity_poly.pdbx_strand_id
1 'polypeptide(L)'
;MGPEGIAVAPELRRGYVACSRSNCVTVFDMDSLHVLAKIPVGKEPLGLAYDPVSARVFTSDARSDTVSVIDAKSLELVGQVPVQTYPAGIGVFAERRKVYCGNTAVNTVSILDADTLDVLATVPARLAAGSMGTDPLRDRVYCVNFGDASITVIDGTTNEVVGQIQVDYAPCKIAIDAPRARAYVANSLVSTVSVVDLEKQKVIATLPVERAPVGVALGKLGTRIYAANRGVGKVSVIDQASGKEWARVPVGEAPGDLTVDEQSSTLFVSNAGSNSVSVFQDHLQAKPKELPKTSKHPLVGQPLPPFSLPEMSTGKQRHSAEWQGKNYIINMFASW
;
A
#
# COMPACT_ATOMS: atom_id res chain seq x y z
N MET A 1 -13.52 13.22 -4.59
CA MET A 1 -12.88 11.94 -4.90
C MET A 1 -12.59 11.15 -3.63
N GLY A 2 -11.61 11.47 -2.81
CA GLY A 2 -11.26 10.70 -1.60
C GLY A 2 -10.67 9.32 -1.94
N PRO A 3 -9.49 9.25 -2.59
CA PRO A 3 -8.82 7.99 -2.88
C PRO A 3 -8.38 7.31 -1.58
N GLU A 4 -8.79 6.08 -1.37
CA GLU A 4 -8.46 5.24 -0.20
C GLU A 4 -7.65 4.02 -0.64
N GLY A 5 -8.28 2.89 -0.96
CA GLY A 5 -7.59 1.69 -1.44
C GLY A 5 -6.96 1.87 -2.82
N ILE A 6 -5.81 1.24 -3.05
CA ILE A 6 -5.11 1.21 -4.33
C ILE A 6 -4.57 -0.18 -4.62
N ALA A 7 -4.71 -0.63 -5.87
CA ALA A 7 -4.15 -1.88 -6.35
C ALA A 7 -3.60 -1.70 -7.77
N VAL A 8 -2.67 -2.56 -8.18
CA VAL A 8 -2.09 -2.55 -9.52
C VAL A 8 -2.25 -3.91 -10.19
N ALA A 9 -2.40 -3.89 -11.51
CA ALA A 9 -2.36 -5.05 -12.40
C ALA A 9 -1.13 -4.87 -13.32
N PRO A 10 0.05 -5.34 -12.91
CA PRO A 10 1.31 -5.08 -13.61
C PRO A 10 1.32 -5.57 -15.06
N GLU A 11 0.73 -6.73 -15.33
CA GLU A 11 0.65 -7.32 -16.67
C GLU A 11 -0.29 -6.55 -17.62
N LEU A 12 -1.23 -5.78 -17.07
CA LEU A 12 -2.12 -4.89 -17.82
C LEU A 12 -1.62 -3.45 -17.84
N ARG A 13 -0.54 -3.14 -17.13
CA ARG A 13 -0.01 -1.79 -16.89
C ARG A 13 -1.10 -0.82 -16.39
N ARG A 14 -1.99 -1.29 -15.50
CA ARG A 14 -3.12 -0.54 -14.96
C ARG A 14 -3.09 -0.43 -13.45
N GLY A 15 -3.37 0.77 -12.95
CA GLY A 15 -3.61 1.02 -11.53
C GLY A 15 -5.07 1.35 -11.28
N TYR A 16 -5.58 0.93 -10.12
CA TYR A 16 -6.98 1.06 -9.69
C TYR A 16 -7.02 1.76 -8.34
N VAL A 17 -7.90 2.74 -8.19
CA VAL A 17 -8.04 3.54 -6.97
C VAL A 17 -9.50 3.60 -6.57
N ALA A 18 -9.81 3.14 -5.36
CA ALA A 18 -11.13 3.30 -4.75
C ALA A 18 -11.33 4.76 -4.34
N CYS A 19 -12.33 5.42 -4.91
CA CYS A 19 -12.66 6.81 -4.65
C CYS A 19 -13.92 6.89 -3.78
N SER A 20 -13.74 6.85 -2.46
CA SER A 20 -14.83 6.69 -1.47
C SER A 20 -15.91 7.74 -1.56
N ARG A 21 -15.56 9.01 -1.81
CA ARG A 21 -16.52 10.11 -1.91
C ARG A 21 -17.20 10.22 -3.26
N SER A 22 -16.73 9.52 -4.28
CA SER A 22 -17.28 9.55 -5.63
C SER A 22 -17.97 8.25 -6.04
N ASN A 23 -17.96 7.23 -5.16
CA ASN A 23 -18.56 5.92 -5.40
C ASN A 23 -18.10 5.30 -6.73
N CYS A 24 -16.80 5.37 -7.01
CA CYS A 24 -16.22 4.81 -8.22
C CYS A 24 -14.82 4.26 -7.98
N VAL A 25 -14.39 3.40 -8.87
CA VAL A 25 -12.98 3.02 -9.02
C VAL A 25 -12.43 3.81 -10.21
N THR A 26 -11.39 4.60 -9.97
CA THR A 26 -10.64 5.28 -11.03
C THR A 26 -9.53 4.37 -11.52
N VAL A 27 -9.44 4.18 -12.83
CA VAL A 27 -8.40 3.38 -13.48
C VAL A 27 -7.43 4.32 -14.20
N PHE A 28 -6.14 4.07 -14.03
CA PHE A 28 -5.09 4.84 -14.72
C PHE A 28 -4.06 3.92 -15.36
N ASP A 29 -3.44 4.40 -16.42
CA ASP A 29 -2.30 3.76 -17.06
C ASP A 29 -1.03 3.99 -16.21
N MET A 30 -0.30 2.94 -15.88
CA MET A 30 0.85 3.01 -14.96
C MET A 30 2.09 3.66 -15.59
N ASP A 31 2.17 3.73 -16.91
CA ASP A 31 3.31 4.30 -17.62
C ASP A 31 3.10 5.79 -17.93
N SER A 32 1.94 6.13 -18.47
CA SER A 32 1.59 7.52 -18.83
C SER A 32 0.95 8.30 -17.69
N LEU A 33 0.47 7.62 -16.65
CA LEU A 33 -0.30 8.15 -15.52
C LEU A 33 -1.63 8.82 -15.90
N HIS A 34 -2.11 8.63 -17.13
CA HIS A 34 -3.39 9.14 -17.58
C HIS A 34 -4.54 8.30 -17.03
N VAL A 35 -5.64 8.96 -16.69
CA VAL A 35 -6.88 8.29 -16.30
C VAL A 35 -7.51 7.64 -17.53
N LEU A 36 -7.73 6.32 -17.46
CA LEU A 36 -8.35 5.53 -18.51
C LEU A 36 -9.87 5.44 -18.36
N ALA A 37 -10.35 5.26 -17.12
CA ALA A 37 -11.78 5.10 -16.83
C ALA A 37 -12.12 5.51 -15.39
N LYS A 38 -13.41 5.80 -15.19
CA LYS A 38 -14.04 5.89 -13.86
C LYS A 38 -15.24 4.96 -13.86
N ILE A 39 -15.17 3.89 -13.11
CA ILE A 39 -16.15 2.81 -13.09
C ILE A 39 -17.03 3.00 -11.86
N PRO A 40 -18.34 3.29 -12.02
CA PRO A 40 -19.26 3.36 -10.89
C PRO A 40 -19.34 2.02 -10.16
N VAL A 41 -19.30 2.06 -8.82
CA VAL A 41 -19.39 0.90 -7.93
C VAL A 41 -20.40 1.19 -6.80
N GLY A 42 -20.42 0.38 -5.75
CA GLY A 42 -21.24 0.67 -4.58
C GLY A 42 -20.77 1.93 -3.83
N LYS A 43 -21.52 2.29 -2.77
CA LYS A 43 -21.25 3.50 -2.00
C LYS A 43 -20.05 3.33 -1.08
N GLU A 44 -19.21 4.37 -1.02
CA GLU A 44 -18.02 4.44 -0.17
C GLU A 44 -17.07 3.24 -0.37
N PRO A 45 -16.52 3.03 -1.60
CA PRO A 45 -15.51 2.01 -1.82
C PRO A 45 -14.24 2.33 -1.02
N LEU A 46 -13.75 1.37 -0.22
CA LEU A 46 -12.60 1.54 0.68
C LEU A 46 -11.41 0.65 0.29
N GLY A 47 -11.58 -0.65 0.32
CA GLY A 47 -10.52 -1.60 -0.02
C GLY A 47 -10.50 -1.94 -1.50
N LEU A 48 -9.32 -2.26 -2.05
CA LEU A 48 -9.14 -2.80 -3.39
C LEU A 48 -8.20 -4.00 -3.36
N ALA A 49 -8.52 -5.02 -4.15
CA ALA A 49 -7.64 -6.15 -4.41
C ALA A 49 -7.76 -6.60 -5.87
N TYR A 50 -6.63 -6.93 -6.47
CA TYR A 50 -6.55 -7.46 -7.83
C TYR A 50 -6.30 -8.97 -7.80
N ASP A 51 -7.06 -9.71 -8.61
CA ASP A 51 -6.84 -11.13 -8.87
C ASP A 51 -6.18 -11.33 -10.24
N PRO A 52 -4.90 -11.71 -10.29
CA PRO A 52 -4.21 -11.91 -11.56
C PRO A 52 -4.69 -13.14 -12.33
N VAL A 53 -5.35 -14.11 -11.67
CA VAL A 53 -5.82 -15.33 -12.33
C VAL A 53 -7.08 -15.08 -13.16
N SER A 54 -8.08 -14.38 -12.59
CA SER A 54 -9.29 -14.02 -13.33
C SER A 54 -9.20 -12.66 -14.03
N ALA A 55 -8.13 -11.89 -13.81
CA ALA A 55 -8.03 -10.50 -14.21
C ALA A 55 -9.24 -9.66 -13.73
N ARG A 56 -9.59 -9.80 -12.44
CA ARG A 56 -10.68 -9.06 -11.79
C ARG A 56 -10.16 -8.17 -10.68
N VAL A 57 -10.80 -7.03 -10.51
CA VAL A 57 -10.60 -6.13 -9.38
C VAL A 57 -11.82 -6.19 -8.48
N PHE A 58 -11.59 -6.40 -7.20
CA PHE A 58 -12.62 -6.44 -6.17
C PHE A 58 -12.51 -5.21 -5.29
N THR A 59 -13.62 -4.55 -4.99
CA THR A 59 -13.68 -3.43 -4.05
C THR A 59 -14.76 -3.64 -3.01
N SER A 60 -14.44 -3.33 -1.74
CA SER A 60 -15.39 -3.34 -0.64
C SER A 60 -16.13 -2.00 -0.58
N ASP A 61 -17.45 -2.02 -0.71
CA ASP A 61 -18.32 -0.83 -0.76
C ASP A 61 -19.03 -0.67 0.58
N ALA A 62 -18.42 0.09 1.49
CA ALA A 62 -18.75 0.11 2.91
C ALA A 62 -20.21 0.50 3.22
N ARG A 63 -20.81 1.39 2.43
CA ARG A 63 -22.21 1.85 2.64
C ARG A 63 -23.22 1.20 1.72
N SER A 64 -22.81 0.21 0.95
CA SER A 64 -23.72 -0.61 0.15
C SER A 64 -23.80 -2.04 0.67
N ASP A 65 -22.95 -2.42 1.63
CA ASP A 65 -22.80 -3.77 2.14
C ASP A 65 -22.56 -4.78 1.01
N THR A 66 -21.73 -4.38 0.02
CA THR A 66 -21.40 -5.18 -1.16
C THR A 66 -19.89 -5.24 -1.43
N VAL A 67 -19.52 -6.22 -2.22
CA VAL A 67 -18.26 -6.26 -2.95
C VAL A 67 -18.56 -6.06 -4.43
N SER A 68 -18.09 -4.97 -5.02
CA SER A 68 -18.16 -4.77 -6.47
C SER A 68 -16.99 -5.48 -7.16
N VAL A 69 -17.29 -6.06 -8.33
CA VAL A 69 -16.33 -6.84 -9.14
C VAL A 69 -16.20 -6.19 -10.51
N ILE A 70 -14.99 -5.84 -10.89
CA ILE A 70 -14.66 -5.18 -12.16
C ILE A 70 -13.79 -6.14 -12.98
N ASP A 71 -14.12 -6.32 -14.26
CA ASP A 71 -13.21 -6.94 -15.21
C ASP A 71 -12.07 -5.96 -15.54
N ALA A 72 -10.84 -6.38 -15.23
CA ALA A 72 -9.68 -5.51 -15.37
C ALA A 72 -9.26 -5.27 -16.84
N LYS A 73 -9.74 -6.07 -17.78
CA LYS A 73 -9.44 -5.93 -19.23
C LYS A 73 -10.46 -5.04 -19.92
N SER A 74 -11.77 -5.34 -19.75
CA SER A 74 -12.85 -4.56 -20.39
C SER A 74 -13.15 -3.26 -19.64
N LEU A 75 -12.78 -3.15 -18.36
CA LEU A 75 -13.10 -2.03 -17.46
C LEU A 75 -14.61 -1.90 -17.19
N GLU A 76 -15.32 -3.01 -17.21
CA GLU A 76 -16.75 -3.08 -16.92
C GLU A 76 -17.01 -3.65 -15.53
N LEU A 77 -18.09 -3.17 -14.90
CA LEU A 77 -18.61 -3.76 -13.68
C LEU A 77 -19.26 -5.12 -14.01
N VAL A 78 -18.69 -6.20 -13.50
CA VAL A 78 -19.17 -7.57 -13.72
C VAL A 78 -20.34 -7.90 -12.79
N GLY A 79 -20.30 -7.43 -11.54
CA GLY A 79 -21.32 -7.70 -10.57
C GLY A 79 -21.08 -7.02 -9.23
N GLN A 80 -22.08 -7.12 -8.36
CA GLN A 80 -22.03 -6.68 -6.97
C GLN A 80 -22.55 -7.81 -6.08
N VAL A 81 -21.70 -8.28 -5.17
CA VAL A 81 -22.00 -9.41 -4.27
C VAL A 81 -22.39 -8.85 -2.91
N PRO A 82 -23.59 -9.14 -2.41
CA PRO A 82 -23.98 -8.77 -1.03
C PRO A 82 -23.09 -9.48 -0.01
N VAL A 83 -22.58 -8.72 0.97
CA VAL A 83 -21.80 -9.21 2.12
C VAL A 83 -22.42 -8.69 3.41
N GLN A 84 -21.68 -8.78 4.53
CA GLN A 84 -22.20 -8.23 5.80
C GLN A 84 -21.90 -6.73 5.93
N THR A 85 -22.40 -6.13 7.01
CA THR A 85 -22.43 -4.68 7.20
C THR A 85 -21.05 -4.03 7.30
N TYR A 86 -20.90 -2.95 6.54
CA TYR A 86 -19.71 -2.09 6.47
C TYR A 86 -18.44 -2.84 6.10
N PRO A 87 -18.37 -3.45 4.91
CA PRO A 87 -17.16 -4.07 4.42
C PRO A 87 -16.08 -3.00 4.18
N ALA A 88 -14.88 -3.16 4.74
CA ALA A 88 -13.82 -2.16 4.61
C ALA A 88 -12.52 -2.72 4.02
N GLY A 89 -12.06 -3.86 4.50
CA GLY A 89 -10.84 -4.50 3.99
C GLY A 89 -11.16 -5.65 3.04
N ILE A 90 -10.34 -5.82 2.02
CA ILE A 90 -10.50 -6.90 1.05
C ILE A 90 -9.13 -7.48 0.66
N GLY A 91 -9.07 -8.77 0.38
CA GLY A 91 -7.88 -9.46 -0.08
C GLY A 91 -8.24 -10.65 -0.96
N VAL A 92 -7.38 -10.95 -1.92
CA VAL A 92 -7.51 -12.08 -2.82
C VAL A 92 -6.51 -13.16 -2.45
N PHE A 93 -6.98 -14.39 -2.34
CA PHE A 93 -6.15 -15.58 -2.24
C PHE A 93 -6.21 -16.32 -3.58
N ALA A 94 -5.36 -15.90 -4.52
CA ALA A 94 -5.42 -16.32 -5.90
C ALA A 94 -5.28 -17.85 -6.08
N GLU A 95 -4.39 -18.48 -5.31
CA GLU A 95 -4.16 -19.93 -5.34
C GLU A 95 -5.35 -20.76 -4.84
N ARG A 96 -6.22 -20.14 -4.02
CA ARG A 96 -7.44 -20.75 -3.51
C ARG A 96 -8.70 -20.30 -4.25
N ARG A 97 -8.57 -19.40 -5.22
CA ARG A 97 -9.70 -18.81 -5.93
C ARG A 97 -10.73 -18.19 -4.97
N LYS A 98 -10.26 -17.54 -3.90
CA LYS A 98 -11.11 -16.96 -2.86
C LYS A 98 -10.82 -15.46 -2.65
N VAL A 99 -11.88 -14.73 -2.33
CA VAL A 99 -11.83 -13.32 -1.91
C VAL A 99 -12.33 -13.23 -0.48
N TYR A 100 -11.59 -12.53 0.35
CA TYR A 100 -11.90 -12.32 1.77
C TYR A 100 -12.22 -10.87 2.00
N CYS A 101 -13.37 -10.59 2.61
CA CYS A 101 -13.85 -9.24 2.88
C CYS A 101 -14.17 -9.06 4.36
N GLY A 102 -13.49 -8.14 5.03
CA GLY A 102 -13.70 -7.81 6.45
C GLY A 102 -14.90 -6.90 6.65
N ASN A 103 -15.92 -7.40 7.33
CA ASN A 103 -17.16 -6.68 7.65
C ASN A 103 -16.99 -5.99 9.02
N THR A 104 -16.53 -4.75 8.99
CA THR A 104 -16.03 -4.02 10.15
C THR A 104 -17.09 -3.80 11.23
N ALA A 105 -18.33 -3.52 10.84
CA ALA A 105 -19.39 -3.20 11.79
C ALA A 105 -19.95 -4.42 12.54
N VAL A 106 -19.75 -5.63 11.99
CA VAL A 106 -20.32 -6.87 12.58
C VAL A 106 -19.25 -7.91 12.93
N ASN A 107 -17.97 -7.54 12.80
CA ASN A 107 -16.83 -8.37 13.27
C ASN A 107 -16.79 -9.76 12.62
N THR A 108 -16.99 -9.82 11.32
CA THR A 108 -16.96 -11.05 10.54
C THR A 108 -16.09 -10.87 9.28
N VAL A 109 -15.75 -11.98 8.65
CA VAL A 109 -15.13 -12.02 7.33
C VAL A 109 -16.03 -12.81 6.40
N SER A 110 -16.49 -12.19 5.31
CA SER A 110 -17.15 -12.88 4.20
C SER A 110 -16.10 -13.46 3.27
N ILE A 111 -16.30 -14.71 2.85
CA ILE A 111 -15.43 -15.46 1.97
C ILE A 111 -16.20 -15.78 0.69
N LEU A 112 -15.72 -15.28 -0.44
CA LEU A 112 -16.36 -15.44 -1.74
C LEU A 112 -15.52 -16.32 -2.64
N ASP A 113 -16.17 -17.03 -3.54
CA ASP A 113 -15.52 -17.65 -4.69
C ASP A 113 -15.16 -16.56 -5.71
N ALA A 114 -13.91 -16.52 -6.17
CA ALA A 114 -13.44 -15.48 -7.07
C ALA A 114 -13.96 -15.65 -8.52
N ASP A 115 -14.42 -16.84 -8.89
CA ASP A 115 -14.92 -17.17 -10.23
C ASP A 115 -16.42 -17.07 -10.32
N THR A 116 -17.15 -17.75 -9.42
CA THR A 116 -18.62 -17.79 -9.42
C THR A 116 -19.24 -16.60 -8.72
N LEU A 117 -18.51 -15.94 -7.85
CA LEU A 117 -18.93 -14.82 -7.00
C LEU A 117 -19.93 -15.22 -5.89
N ASP A 118 -20.08 -16.52 -5.61
CA ASP A 118 -20.88 -17.02 -4.50
C ASP A 118 -20.21 -16.73 -3.16
N VAL A 119 -21.02 -16.43 -2.13
CA VAL A 119 -20.54 -16.37 -0.76
C VAL A 119 -20.39 -17.79 -0.22
N LEU A 120 -19.15 -18.23 -0.05
CA LEU A 120 -18.83 -19.59 0.42
C LEU A 120 -19.02 -19.73 1.93
N ALA A 121 -18.66 -18.71 2.68
CA ALA A 121 -18.76 -18.71 4.14
C ALA A 121 -18.75 -17.28 4.70
N THR A 122 -19.24 -17.16 5.93
CA THR A 122 -19.02 -15.97 6.78
C THR A 122 -18.49 -16.48 8.12
N VAL A 123 -17.29 -16.05 8.49
CA VAL A 123 -16.62 -16.53 9.70
C VAL A 123 -16.44 -15.40 10.72
N PRO A 124 -16.42 -15.70 12.02
CA PRO A 124 -16.21 -14.69 13.04
C PRO A 124 -14.80 -14.12 12.97
N ALA A 125 -14.66 -12.85 13.26
CA ALA A 125 -13.39 -12.18 13.50
C ALA A 125 -13.45 -11.44 14.85
N ARG A 126 -12.46 -10.59 15.13
CA ARG A 126 -12.49 -9.74 16.32
C ARG A 126 -12.96 -8.33 15.95
N LEU A 127 -12.99 -7.45 16.93
CA LEU A 127 -13.60 -6.12 16.81
C LEU A 127 -13.01 -5.30 15.65
N ALA A 128 -13.88 -4.86 14.76
CA ALA A 128 -13.58 -4.06 13.57
C ALA A 128 -12.64 -4.78 12.58
N ALA A 129 -13.09 -5.93 12.07
CA ALA A 129 -12.42 -6.69 11.01
C ALA A 129 -12.16 -5.82 9.77
N GLY A 130 -10.90 -5.75 9.32
CA GLY A 130 -10.43 -4.83 8.28
C GLY A 130 -9.57 -5.50 7.22
N SER A 131 -8.37 -4.98 7.00
CA SER A 131 -7.45 -5.40 5.93
C SER A 131 -7.08 -6.88 6.00
N MET A 132 -6.90 -7.50 4.83
CA MET A 132 -6.54 -8.90 4.65
C MET A 132 -5.13 -9.03 4.09
N GLY A 133 -4.39 -10.04 4.59
CA GLY A 133 -3.15 -10.51 3.99
C GLY A 133 -3.25 -12.01 3.73
N THR A 134 -2.76 -12.48 2.59
CA THR A 134 -2.78 -13.90 2.21
C THR A 134 -1.37 -14.48 2.19
N ASP A 135 -1.20 -15.69 2.73
CA ASP A 135 0.05 -16.44 2.75
C ASP A 135 -0.14 -17.78 2.03
N PRO A 136 0.24 -17.87 0.76
CA PRO A 136 0.07 -19.10 -0.02
C PRO A 136 1.00 -20.23 0.44
N LEU A 137 2.12 -19.92 1.09
CA LEU A 137 3.05 -20.94 1.56
C LEU A 137 2.57 -21.68 2.81
N ARG A 138 1.77 -20.99 3.65
CA ARG A 138 1.20 -21.57 4.87
C ARG A 138 -0.28 -21.85 4.75
N ASP A 139 -0.88 -21.52 3.61
CA ASP A 139 -2.32 -21.63 3.37
C ASP A 139 -3.14 -20.89 4.45
N ARG A 140 -2.81 -19.62 4.68
CA ARG A 140 -3.42 -18.80 5.73
C ARG A 140 -3.84 -17.44 5.20
N VAL A 141 -4.91 -16.93 5.82
CA VAL A 141 -5.38 -15.56 5.65
C VAL A 141 -5.35 -14.86 7.01
N TYR A 142 -4.86 -13.63 7.00
CA TYR A 142 -4.69 -12.82 8.19
C TYR A 142 -5.57 -11.58 8.09
N CYS A 143 -6.57 -11.47 8.95
CA CYS A 143 -7.46 -10.32 9.04
C CYS A 143 -7.05 -9.45 10.22
N VAL A 144 -6.67 -8.18 9.98
CA VAL A 144 -6.41 -7.24 11.07
C VAL A 144 -7.72 -6.77 11.68
N ASN A 145 -7.75 -6.67 13.02
CA ASN A 145 -8.89 -6.25 13.79
C ASN A 145 -8.57 -4.91 14.47
N PHE A 146 -9.01 -3.82 13.87
CA PHE A 146 -8.65 -2.46 14.26
C PHE A 146 -9.00 -2.16 15.73
N GLY A 147 -10.18 -2.59 16.19
CA GLY A 147 -10.67 -2.28 17.53
C GLY A 147 -10.18 -3.22 18.63
N ASP A 148 -9.55 -4.35 18.27
CA ASP A 148 -9.09 -5.38 19.23
C ASP A 148 -7.56 -5.51 19.27
N ALA A 149 -6.84 -4.68 18.54
CA ALA A 149 -5.37 -4.72 18.44
C ALA A 149 -4.84 -6.13 18.12
N SER A 150 -5.48 -6.85 17.23
CA SER A 150 -5.19 -8.24 16.93
C SER A 150 -5.30 -8.59 15.45
N ILE A 151 -4.88 -9.79 15.10
CA ILE A 151 -5.06 -10.42 13.80
C ILE A 151 -5.80 -11.73 14.00
N THR A 152 -6.91 -11.93 13.29
CA THR A 152 -7.57 -13.24 13.17
C THR A 152 -6.88 -14.04 12.07
N VAL A 153 -6.54 -15.31 12.37
CA VAL A 153 -5.90 -16.23 11.41
C VAL A 153 -6.94 -17.23 10.92
N ILE A 154 -7.13 -17.27 9.59
CA ILE A 154 -8.11 -18.16 8.93
C ILE A 154 -7.35 -19.16 8.08
N ASP A 155 -7.78 -20.42 8.12
CA ASP A 155 -7.28 -21.48 7.24
C ASP A 155 -7.84 -21.30 5.82
N GLY A 156 -6.95 -21.23 4.82
CA GLY A 156 -7.33 -20.97 3.43
C GLY A 156 -8.13 -22.11 2.78
N THR A 157 -7.95 -23.35 3.24
CA THR A 157 -8.67 -24.53 2.75
C THR A 157 -10.03 -24.67 3.41
N THR A 158 -10.07 -24.73 4.76
CA THR A 158 -11.30 -25.06 5.53
C THR A 158 -12.17 -23.85 5.81
N ASN A 159 -11.65 -22.64 5.67
CA ASN A 159 -12.30 -21.37 6.06
C ASN A 159 -12.52 -21.24 7.58
N GLU A 160 -11.88 -22.04 8.38
CA GLU A 160 -12.00 -22.00 9.85
C GLU A 160 -11.04 -20.97 10.44
N VAL A 161 -11.45 -20.35 11.54
CA VAL A 161 -10.56 -19.52 12.36
C VAL A 161 -9.64 -20.45 13.17
N VAL A 162 -8.34 -20.39 12.91
CA VAL A 162 -7.34 -21.30 13.50
C VAL A 162 -6.38 -20.61 14.46
N GLY A 163 -6.48 -19.29 14.64
CA GLY A 163 -5.61 -18.59 15.57
C GLY A 163 -5.92 -17.11 15.71
N GLN A 164 -5.21 -16.49 16.64
CA GLN A 164 -5.24 -15.06 16.89
C GLN A 164 -3.84 -14.59 17.27
N ILE A 165 -3.42 -13.45 16.76
CA ILE A 165 -2.13 -12.83 17.04
C ILE A 165 -2.37 -11.44 17.62
N GLN A 166 -1.82 -11.16 18.80
CA GLN A 166 -1.86 -9.82 19.38
C GLN A 166 -0.82 -8.94 18.71
N VAL A 167 -1.21 -7.72 18.34
CA VAL A 167 -0.35 -6.68 17.77
C VAL A 167 -0.53 -5.37 18.54
N ASP A 168 -0.02 -4.28 18.02
CA ASP A 168 -0.17 -2.96 18.62
C ASP A 168 -1.53 -2.31 18.29
N TYR A 169 -1.85 -1.18 18.95
CA TYR A 169 -3.17 -0.53 18.88
C TYR A 169 -3.54 0.02 17.51
N ALA A 170 -4.80 -0.21 17.11
CA ALA A 170 -5.40 0.23 15.86
C ALA A 170 -4.63 -0.23 14.62
N PRO A 171 -4.48 -1.55 14.41
CA PRO A 171 -3.89 -2.09 13.19
C PRO A 171 -4.80 -1.81 11.99
N CYS A 172 -4.25 -1.17 10.94
CA CYS A 172 -5.01 -0.74 9.76
C CYS A 172 -4.75 -1.60 8.53
N LYS A 173 -3.48 -1.91 8.28
CA LYS A 173 -3.06 -2.64 7.07
C LYS A 173 -2.02 -3.68 7.43
N ILE A 174 -2.02 -4.78 6.67
CA ILE A 174 -1.06 -5.88 6.78
C ILE A 174 -0.43 -6.17 5.42
N ALA A 175 0.89 -6.41 5.42
CA ALA A 175 1.64 -6.91 4.27
C ALA A 175 2.35 -8.21 4.64
N ILE A 176 2.24 -9.23 3.79
CA ILE A 176 2.78 -10.58 4.03
C ILE A 176 4.06 -10.80 3.24
N ASP A 177 5.12 -11.19 3.93
CA ASP A 177 6.36 -11.75 3.36
C ASP A 177 6.34 -13.26 3.56
N ALA A 178 5.62 -13.95 2.72
CA ALA A 178 5.43 -15.40 2.82
C ALA A 178 6.75 -16.19 2.80
N PRO A 179 7.74 -15.85 1.94
CA PRO A 179 9.04 -16.54 1.93
C PRO A 179 9.81 -16.44 3.24
N ARG A 180 9.68 -15.33 3.98
CA ARG A 180 10.39 -15.13 5.26
C ARG A 180 9.53 -15.44 6.48
N ALA A 181 8.28 -15.91 6.28
CA ALA A 181 7.30 -16.12 7.34
C ALA A 181 7.11 -14.85 8.21
N ARG A 182 6.94 -13.70 7.58
CA ARG A 182 6.77 -12.42 8.26
C ARG A 182 5.50 -11.71 7.81
N ALA A 183 4.88 -10.98 8.74
CA ALA A 183 3.91 -9.95 8.39
C ALA A 183 4.33 -8.62 8.99
N TYR A 184 3.94 -7.55 8.32
CA TYR A 184 4.16 -6.17 8.74
C TYR A 184 2.81 -5.51 8.89
N VAL A 185 2.54 -4.92 10.06
CA VAL A 185 1.23 -4.36 10.40
C VAL A 185 1.38 -2.90 10.80
N ALA A 186 0.71 -2.01 10.07
CA ALA A 186 0.67 -0.59 10.40
C ALA A 186 -0.31 -0.34 11.55
N ASN A 187 0.19 0.22 12.67
CA ASN A 187 -0.56 0.48 13.90
C ASN A 187 -0.76 1.99 14.08
N SER A 188 -1.94 2.50 13.70
CA SER A 188 -2.14 3.93 13.48
C SER A 188 -2.13 4.77 14.76
N LEU A 189 -2.61 4.26 15.89
CA LEU A 189 -2.67 5.04 17.14
C LEU A 189 -1.33 5.19 17.84
N VAL A 190 -0.39 4.27 17.60
CA VAL A 190 0.91 4.24 18.29
C VAL A 190 2.10 4.54 17.38
N SER A 191 1.84 4.88 16.11
CA SER A 191 2.88 5.28 15.14
C SER A 191 3.99 4.22 14.98
N THR A 192 3.60 2.97 14.83
CA THR A 192 4.52 1.83 14.68
C THR A 192 4.12 0.92 13.53
N VAL A 193 5.07 0.09 13.09
CA VAL A 193 4.82 -1.11 12.28
C VAL A 193 5.25 -2.32 13.11
N SER A 194 4.32 -3.22 13.44
CA SER A 194 4.63 -4.49 14.08
C SER A 194 5.22 -5.46 13.07
N VAL A 195 6.29 -6.15 13.44
CA VAL A 195 6.86 -7.29 12.70
C VAL A 195 6.39 -8.56 13.37
N VAL A 196 5.59 -9.34 12.66
CA VAL A 196 5.00 -10.58 13.16
C VAL A 196 5.75 -11.78 12.60
N ASP A 197 6.10 -12.73 13.44
CA ASP A 197 6.56 -14.06 13.04
C ASP A 197 5.33 -14.94 12.82
N LEU A 198 5.08 -15.35 11.58
CA LEU A 198 3.87 -16.10 11.20
C LEU A 198 3.91 -17.56 11.65
N GLU A 199 5.10 -18.14 11.87
CA GLU A 199 5.23 -19.49 12.40
C GLU A 199 4.99 -19.54 13.91
N LYS A 200 5.55 -18.57 14.62
CA LYS A 200 5.39 -18.46 16.08
C LYS A 200 4.11 -17.72 16.48
N GLN A 201 3.41 -17.12 15.49
CA GLN A 201 2.19 -16.32 15.68
C GLN A 201 2.35 -15.25 16.78
N LYS A 202 3.45 -14.47 16.71
CA LYS A 202 3.72 -13.41 17.67
C LYS A 202 4.51 -12.25 17.07
N VAL A 203 4.37 -11.09 17.66
CA VAL A 203 5.22 -9.92 17.37
C VAL A 203 6.65 -10.20 17.84
N ILE A 204 7.62 -9.96 16.97
CA ILE A 204 9.06 -10.13 17.25
C ILE A 204 9.82 -8.82 17.24
N ALA A 205 9.26 -7.76 16.67
CA ALA A 205 9.80 -6.41 16.68
C ALA A 205 8.71 -5.38 16.44
N THR A 206 8.95 -4.16 16.89
CA THR A 206 8.11 -2.98 16.64
C THR A 206 8.99 -1.89 16.07
N LEU A 207 8.66 -1.42 14.87
CA LEU A 207 9.42 -0.41 14.13
C LEU A 207 8.73 0.94 14.28
N PRO A 208 9.41 1.96 14.83
CA PRO A 208 8.83 3.29 14.91
C PRO A 208 8.75 3.92 13.51
N VAL A 209 7.63 4.59 13.24
CA VAL A 209 7.39 5.35 12.00
C VAL A 209 6.79 6.72 12.33
N GLU A 210 6.43 7.50 11.31
CA GLU A 210 5.74 8.78 11.51
C GLU A 210 4.28 8.59 11.92
N ARG A 211 3.62 9.70 12.31
CA ARG A 211 2.28 9.72 12.90
C ARG A 211 1.20 9.10 12.02
N ALA A 212 0.39 8.23 12.63
CA ALA A 212 -0.78 7.57 12.07
C ALA A 212 -0.50 6.81 10.76
N PRO A 213 0.35 5.74 10.78
CA PRO A 213 0.50 4.85 9.65
C PRO A 213 -0.80 4.07 9.40
N VAL A 214 -1.29 4.08 8.17
CA VAL A 214 -2.53 3.39 7.78
C VAL A 214 -2.32 2.41 6.62
N GLY A 215 -1.27 2.58 5.84
CA GLY A 215 -0.88 1.68 4.76
C GLY A 215 0.48 1.07 5.02
N VAL A 216 0.69 -0.18 4.61
CA VAL A 216 1.98 -0.84 4.60
C VAL A 216 2.11 -1.74 3.38
N ALA A 217 3.24 -1.70 2.68
CA ALA A 217 3.58 -2.63 1.60
C ALA A 217 5.05 -3.00 1.62
N LEU A 218 5.38 -4.05 0.87
CA LEU A 218 6.74 -4.55 0.71
C LEU A 218 7.28 -4.16 -0.66
N GLY A 219 8.53 -3.75 -0.68
CA GLY A 219 9.28 -3.55 -1.90
C GLY A 219 9.72 -4.86 -2.54
N LYS A 220 10.24 -4.74 -3.74
CA LYS A 220 10.74 -5.88 -4.51
C LYS A 220 11.67 -6.76 -3.68
N LEU A 221 11.45 -8.07 -3.73
CA LEU A 221 12.20 -9.09 -2.99
C LEU A 221 12.21 -8.89 -1.46
N GLY A 222 11.26 -8.12 -0.91
CA GLY A 222 11.16 -7.88 0.51
C GLY A 222 12.40 -7.18 1.10
N THR A 223 13.05 -6.28 0.36
CA THR A 223 14.20 -5.51 0.87
C THR A 223 13.80 -4.24 1.59
N ARG A 224 12.57 -3.78 1.35
CA ARG A 224 12.00 -2.55 1.90
C ARG A 224 10.62 -2.79 2.46
N ILE A 225 10.30 -2.01 3.51
CA ILE A 225 8.96 -1.85 4.04
C ILE A 225 8.58 -0.39 3.84
N TYR A 226 7.43 -0.14 3.26
CA TYR A 226 6.88 1.20 3.09
C TYR A 226 5.69 1.38 4.02
N ALA A 227 5.63 2.47 4.77
CA ALA A 227 4.51 2.81 5.63
C ALA A 227 3.94 4.18 5.26
N ALA A 228 2.66 4.23 4.88
CA ALA A 228 1.97 5.47 4.56
C ALA A 228 1.48 6.14 5.85
N ASN A 229 2.10 7.26 6.21
CA ASN A 229 1.84 7.98 7.44
C ASN A 229 0.79 9.09 7.21
N ARG A 230 -0.48 8.76 7.41
CA ARG A 230 -1.64 9.63 7.14
C ARG A 230 -1.56 10.97 7.89
N GLY A 231 -1.03 10.95 9.10
CA GLY A 231 -0.97 12.12 9.96
C GLY A 231 0.04 13.21 9.57
N VAL A 232 0.93 12.93 8.60
CA VAL A 232 2.01 13.84 8.21
C VAL A 232 2.26 13.93 6.70
N GLY A 233 1.48 13.23 5.86
CA GLY A 233 1.67 13.27 4.40
C GLY A 233 3.03 12.75 3.93
N LYS A 234 3.50 11.64 4.51
CA LYS A 234 4.79 11.04 4.19
C LYS A 234 4.71 9.53 4.12
N VAL A 235 5.64 8.92 3.40
CA VAL A 235 5.92 7.49 3.45
C VAL A 235 7.26 7.27 4.15
N SER A 236 7.27 6.46 5.20
CA SER A 236 8.49 5.93 5.80
C SER A 236 8.99 4.77 4.96
N VAL A 237 10.26 4.81 4.59
CA VAL A 237 10.97 3.73 3.88
C VAL A 237 11.91 3.06 4.87
N ILE A 238 11.69 1.79 5.16
CA ILE A 238 12.41 1.05 6.19
C ILE A 238 13.22 -0.07 5.51
N ASP A 239 14.47 -0.21 5.87
CA ASP A 239 15.29 -1.36 5.48
C ASP A 239 14.83 -2.60 6.26
N GLN A 240 14.36 -3.62 5.54
CA GLN A 240 13.76 -4.80 6.17
C GLN A 240 14.77 -5.58 7.01
N ALA A 241 16.02 -5.66 6.58
CA ALA A 241 17.04 -6.46 7.26
C ALA A 241 17.45 -5.86 8.62
N SER A 242 17.59 -4.54 8.68
CA SER A 242 18.00 -3.83 9.90
C SER A 242 16.84 -3.29 10.73
N GLY A 243 15.64 -3.21 10.16
CA GLY A 243 14.49 -2.54 10.77
C GLY A 243 14.65 -1.03 10.93
N LYS A 244 15.66 -0.43 10.33
CA LYS A 244 15.94 1.01 10.45
C LYS A 244 15.23 1.79 9.35
N GLU A 245 14.63 2.91 9.72
CA GLU A 245 14.11 3.87 8.76
C GLU A 245 15.27 4.44 7.95
N TRP A 246 15.16 4.33 6.62
CA TRP A 246 16.18 4.75 5.69
C TRP A 246 15.87 6.10 5.05
N ALA A 247 14.59 6.35 4.77
CA ALA A 247 14.13 7.61 4.19
C ALA A 247 12.69 7.93 4.59
N ARG A 248 12.34 9.21 4.45
CA ARG A 248 10.98 9.73 4.56
C ARG A 248 10.65 10.48 3.29
N VAL A 249 9.70 9.98 2.53
CA VAL A 249 9.33 10.54 1.23
C VAL A 249 8.04 11.34 1.39
N PRO A 250 8.03 12.65 1.07
CA PRO A 250 6.80 13.42 1.09
C PRO A 250 5.85 12.95 -0.01
N VAL A 251 4.55 12.88 0.32
CA VAL A 251 3.45 12.52 -0.58
C VAL A 251 2.34 13.56 -0.47
N GLY A 252 1.17 13.31 -1.06
CA GLY A 252 0.01 14.16 -0.86
C GLY A 252 -0.55 14.10 0.56
N GLU A 253 -1.57 14.92 0.82
CA GLU A 253 -2.21 15.00 2.14
C GLU A 253 -3.05 13.74 2.43
N ALA A 254 -3.03 13.34 3.69
CA ALA A 254 -3.76 12.18 4.21
C ALA A 254 -3.60 10.93 3.33
N PRO A 255 -2.36 10.40 3.14
CA PRO A 255 -2.19 9.14 2.40
C PRO A 255 -3.04 8.03 3.02
N GLY A 256 -3.72 7.26 2.16
CA GLY A 256 -4.60 6.17 2.55
C GLY A 256 -3.87 4.82 2.48
N ASP A 257 -3.70 4.32 1.28
CA ASP A 257 -3.07 3.03 1.03
C ASP A 257 -1.89 3.17 0.06
N LEU A 258 -1.11 2.11 -0.06
CA LEU A 258 0.03 2.09 -0.98
C LEU A 258 0.24 0.67 -1.54
N THR A 259 0.72 0.62 -2.77
CA THR A 259 1.03 -0.64 -3.45
C THR A 259 2.31 -0.49 -4.27
N VAL A 260 2.98 -1.61 -4.54
CA VAL A 260 4.23 -1.65 -5.29
C VAL A 260 4.04 -2.46 -6.56
N ASP A 261 4.40 -1.89 -7.69
CA ASP A 261 4.68 -2.67 -8.89
C ASP A 261 6.10 -3.27 -8.78
N GLU A 262 6.17 -4.56 -8.48
CA GLU A 262 7.45 -5.24 -8.31
C GLU A 262 8.29 -5.33 -9.60
N GLN A 263 7.66 -5.25 -10.77
CA GLN A 263 8.37 -5.32 -12.05
C GLN A 263 9.20 -4.05 -12.27
N SER A 264 8.61 -2.89 -12.06
CA SER A 264 9.26 -1.59 -12.22
C SER A 264 9.86 -1.02 -10.93
N SER A 265 9.60 -1.64 -9.77
CA SER A 265 9.92 -1.08 -8.45
C SER A 265 9.25 0.28 -8.21
N THR A 266 8.07 0.49 -8.78
CA THR A 266 7.30 1.73 -8.64
C THR A 266 6.30 1.62 -7.50
N LEU A 267 6.31 2.59 -6.61
CA LEU A 267 5.37 2.72 -5.50
C LEU A 267 4.26 3.71 -5.88
N PHE A 268 3.03 3.32 -5.65
CA PHE A 268 1.82 4.14 -5.83
C PHE A 268 1.17 4.36 -4.47
N VAL A 269 0.87 5.61 -4.13
CA VAL A 269 0.25 5.98 -2.84
C VAL A 269 -1.00 6.81 -3.09
N SER A 270 -2.15 6.35 -2.61
CA SER A 270 -3.39 7.12 -2.65
C SER A 270 -3.36 8.21 -1.58
N ASN A 271 -3.77 9.44 -1.92
CA ASN A 271 -3.78 10.59 -1.02
C ASN A 271 -5.20 11.15 -0.89
N ALA A 272 -5.93 10.73 0.15
CA ALA A 272 -7.33 11.06 0.35
C ALA A 272 -7.59 12.57 0.58
N GLY A 273 -6.65 13.27 1.18
CA GLY A 273 -6.75 14.72 1.45
C GLY A 273 -6.54 15.56 0.19
N SER A 274 -5.55 15.25 -0.63
CA SER A 274 -5.22 16.00 -1.84
C SER A 274 -5.88 15.46 -3.12
N ASN A 275 -6.71 14.41 -3.05
CA ASN A 275 -7.38 13.76 -4.18
C ASN A 275 -6.41 13.36 -5.32
N SER A 276 -5.28 12.80 -4.98
CA SER A 276 -4.19 12.47 -5.90
C SER A 276 -3.62 11.08 -5.63
N VAL A 277 -2.81 10.59 -6.56
CA VAL A 277 -1.90 9.45 -6.35
C VAL A 277 -0.48 9.97 -6.48
N SER A 278 0.35 9.72 -5.47
CA SER A 278 1.80 9.95 -5.57
C SER A 278 2.46 8.72 -6.15
N VAL A 279 3.41 8.95 -7.06
CA VAL A 279 4.13 7.87 -7.75
C VAL A 279 5.62 8.12 -7.61
N PHE A 280 6.37 7.11 -7.17
CA PHE A 280 7.83 7.17 -7.16
C PHE A 280 8.42 5.81 -7.46
N GLN A 281 9.56 5.86 -8.12
CA GLN A 281 10.35 4.69 -8.43
C GLN A 281 11.39 4.49 -7.34
N ASP A 282 11.43 3.29 -6.77
CA ASP A 282 12.47 2.93 -5.81
C ASP A 282 13.75 2.55 -6.56
N HIS A 283 14.59 3.54 -6.83
CA HIS A 283 15.91 3.34 -7.41
C HIS A 283 16.97 2.85 -6.40
N LEU A 284 16.51 2.54 -5.17
CA LEU A 284 17.37 2.31 -4.02
C LEU A 284 18.00 0.90 -4.01
N GLN A 285 18.60 0.51 -5.09
CA GLN A 285 19.27 -0.79 -5.22
C GLN A 285 20.61 -0.91 -4.47
N ALA A 286 21.11 0.16 -3.89
CA ALA A 286 22.33 0.08 -3.06
C ALA A 286 22.17 0.91 -1.80
N LYS A 287 22.58 0.37 -0.64
CA LYS A 287 23.01 1.24 0.47
C LYS A 287 23.86 2.34 -0.14
N PRO A 288 23.63 3.63 0.19
CA PRO A 288 24.67 4.60 -0.05
C PRO A 288 25.96 3.96 0.49
N LYS A 289 26.97 3.77 -0.34
CA LYS A 289 28.29 3.41 0.18
C LYS A 289 28.52 4.40 1.30
N GLU A 290 28.64 3.93 2.54
CA GLU A 290 29.10 4.82 3.61
C GLU A 290 30.34 5.46 3.03
N LEU A 291 30.24 6.76 2.78
CA LEU A 291 31.41 7.53 2.35
C LEU A 291 32.44 7.27 3.45
N PRO A 292 33.62 6.74 3.11
CA PRO A 292 34.61 6.47 4.12
C PRO A 292 34.76 7.74 4.96
N LYS A 293 34.60 7.63 6.26
CA LYS A 293 34.58 8.76 7.22
C LYS A 293 35.84 9.64 7.14
N THR A 294 36.81 9.29 6.28
CA THR A 294 38.12 9.90 6.17
C THR A 294 38.57 10.31 4.76
N SER A 295 37.82 10.01 3.68
CA SER A 295 38.17 10.55 2.37
C SER A 295 37.35 11.79 2.06
N LYS A 296 37.97 12.95 2.05
CA LYS A 296 37.41 14.13 1.39
C LYS A 296 37.15 13.73 -0.05
N HIS A 297 35.86 13.76 -0.49
CA HIS A 297 35.55 13.59 -1.91
C HIS A 297 36.45 14.55 -2.70
N PRO A 298 37.07 14.13 -3.84
CA PRO A 298 38.01 14.98 -4.57
C PRO A 298 37.44 16.37 -4.92
N LEU A 299 36.11 16.52 -4.99
CA LEU A 299 35.43 17.78 -5.29
C LEU A 299 35.06 18.59 -4.03
N VAL A 300 35.28 18.06 -2.80
CA VAL A 300 35.01 18.82 -1.58
C VAL A 300 36.06 19.91 -1.40
N GLY A 301 35.62 21.18 -1.44
CA GLY A 301 36.46 22.34 -1.36
C GLY A 301 37.03 22.81 -2.71
N GLN A 302 36.69 22.14 -3.81
CA GLN A 302 36.93 22.65 -5.16
C GLN A 302 35.80 23.54 -5.61
N PRO A 303 36.08 24.66 -6.29
CA PRO A 303 35.01 25.46 -6.90
C PRO A 303 34.30 24.63 -7.96
N LEU A 304 32.92 24.66 -7.93
CA LEU A 304 32.14 24.05 -9.00
C LEU A 304 32.51 24.70 -10.35
N PRO A 305 32.66 23.90 -11.43
CA PRO A 305 32.84 24.47 -12.76
C PRO A 305 31.67 25.38 -13.11
N PRO A 306 31.86 26.42 -13.94
CA PRO A 306 30.76 27.27 -14.37
C PRO A 306 29.68 26.45 -15.07
N PHE A 307 28.43 26.64 -14.67
CA PHE A 307 27.27 26.00 -15.28
C PHE A 307 26.11 27.01 -15.40
N SER A 308 25.19 26.70 -16.28
CA SER A 308 23.93 27.45 -16.47
C SER A 308 22.75 26.52 -16.37
N LEU A 309 21.70 26.93 -15.67
CA LEU A 309 20.45 26.21 -15.52
C LEU A 309 19.27 27.12 -15.89
N PRO A 310 18.25 26.60 -16.57
CA PRO A 310 17.02 27.35 -16.79
C PRO A 310 16.25 27.45 -15.50
N GLU A 311 15.76 28.64 -15.18
CA GLU A 311 14.82 28.87 -14.09
C GLU A 311 13.46 28.29 -14.47
N MET A 312 12.93 27.35 -13.69
CA MET A 312 11.71 26.58 -14.03
C MET A 312 10.46 27.48 -14.19
N SER A 313 10.40 28.60 -13.47
CA SER A 313 9.24 29.51 -13.52
C SER A 313 9.24 30.44 -14.72
N THR A 314 10.40 30.79 -15.26
CA THR A 314 10.55 31.81 -16.30
C THR A 314 11.25 31.34 -17.56
N GLY A 315 11.90 30.17 -17.53
CA GLY A 315 12.78 29.66 -18.60
C GLY A 315 14.10 30.43 -18.77
N LYS A 316 14.33 31.49 -17.96
CA LYS A 316 15.52 32.33 -18.08
C LYS A 316 16.75 31.56 -17.58
N GLN A 317 17.82 31.62 -18.37
CA GLN A 317 19.10 31.01 -17.99
C GLN A 317 19.71 31.74 -16.80
N ARG A 318 20.06 31.00 -15.76
CA ARG A 318 20.78 31.48 -14.56
C ARG A 318 22.17 30.86 -14.55
N HIS A 319 23.17 31.71 -14.29
CA HIS A 319 24.58 31.29 -14.27
C HIS A 319 25.06 31.06 -12.82
N SER A 320 25.94 30.08 -12.65
CA SER A 320 26.51 29.72 -11.34
C SER A 320 27.20 30.91 -10.64
N ALA A 321 27.75 31.87 -11.40
CA ALA A 321 28.33 33.09 -10.86
C ALA A 321 27.36 33.96 -10.04
N GLU A 322 26.05 33.88 -10.29
CA GLU A 322 25.02 34.63 -9.57
C GLU A 322 24.82 34.14 -8.12
N TRP A 323 25.36 32.96 -7.81
CA TRP A 323 25.18 32.29 -6.49
C TRP A 323 26.49 32.27 -5.68
N GLN A 324 27.56 32.88 -6.16
CA GLN A 324 28.81 32.99 -5.40
C GLN A 324 28.57 33.65 -4.05
N GLY A 325 29.11 33.03 -2.98
CA GLY A 325 28.97 33.50 -1.62
C GLY A 325 27.62 33.24 -0.94
N LYS A 326 26.74 32.45 -1.56
CA LYS A 326 25.47 32.01 -0.98
C LYS A 326 25.45 30.50 -0.78
N ASN A 327 24.85 30.03 0.31
CA ASN A 327 24.58 28.62 0.51
C ASN A 327 23.37 28.24 -0.35
N TYR A 328 23.50 27.26 -1.22
CA TYR A 328 22.43 26.71 -2.04
C TYR A 328 22.54 25.19 -2.16
N ILE A 329 21.39 24.56 -2.35
CA ILE A 329 21.27 23.13 -2.62
C ILE A 329 20.85 22.97 -4.08
N ILE A 330 21.66 22.28 -4.88
CA ILE A 330 21.29 21.89 -6.25
C ILE A 330 20.65 20.53 -6.18
N ASN A 331 19.32 20.46 -6.40
CA ASN A 331 18.62 19.21 -6.66
C ASN A 331 18.64 18.97 -8.18
N MET A 332 19.48 18.06 -8.65
CA MET A 332 19.43 17.62 -10.04
C MET A 332 18.41 16.49 -10.16
N PHE A 333 17.29 16.77 -10.81
CA PHE A 333 16.35 15.74 -11.26
C PHE A 333 16.79 15.29 -12.65
N ALA A 334 17.34 14.11 -12.74
CA ALA A 334 17.56 13.46 -14.02
C ALA A 334 16.25 12.75 -14.38
N SER A 335 15.51 13.27 -15.34
CA SER A 335 14.46 12.52 -16.04
C SER A 335 15.16 11.72 -17.15
N TRP A 336 15.35 10.44 -16.93
CA TRP A 336 15.76 9.51 -17.98
C TRP A 336 14.58 8.65 -18.39
#